data_5719d3e3561aeeb5dc246e3381a487b1
#
_entry.id   5719d3e3561aeeb5dc246e3381a487b1
#
_cell.length_a   1.000
_cell.length_b   1.000
_cell.length_c   1.000
_cell.angle_alpha   90.00
_cell.angle_beta   90.00
_cell.angle_gamma   90.00
#
_symmetry.space_group_name_H-M   'P 1'
#
loop_
_entity.id
_entity.type
_entity.pdbx_description
1 polymer ?
#
loop_
_entity_poly.entity_id
_entity_poly.type
_entity_poly.pdbx_seq_one_letter_code
_entity_poly.pdbx_strand_id
1 'polypeptide(L)'
;MGGVFVQGAQELQMVENGFFVTTQQTMNEAIAHIQFDMHEQVEYFKSIGKHLEAKRLEDRVCYDVEMMKELGYCSGIENYSRYFDHREPGDRPFCILDFFPEDFVLVVDESHVTIPQIGGMYGGDRSRKVNLVDYGFRLPAALDNRPLQFAEFDEMIGQSIYMSATPADFELQRSGGVVVEQVVRPTGLLDPPIEVRPATNQVDDLLVEIENTVDKHERVLVTTLTKRMAEELNTYLINIGIKSCYIHSDVETLDRVEILKDLRFGAIDVLVGVNLLREGLDLPEVSLVAVMDADKEGFLRNERSLTQTAGRAARHVNGRVIFYANKITKSMQATMDETARRRAKQMAYNEEHHIVPKGVVKSDEIYLAGQIDEAVSKNDEKHRQYATKETSAPIAAEDITMLNTEQLQNKKKKLRKEMEKAVKDLDFDAAIVLRDQIHEIDERLKNY
;
A
#
# COMPACT_ATOMS: atom_id res chain seq x y z
N MET A 1 3.49 12.87 8.40
CA MET A 1 3.56 12.10 9.64
C MET A 1 4.12 13.00 10.75
N GLY A 2 3.33 13.30 11.75
CA GLY A 2 3.68 14.22 12.81
C GLY A 2 4.32 13.48 13.98
N GLY A 3 5.50 13.92 14.40
CA GLY A 3 6.10 13.47 15.65
C GLY A 3 5.26 13.94 16.84
N VAL A 4 4.96 13.04 17.78
CA VAL A 4 4.26 13.38 19.02
C VAL A 4 5.29 13.78 20.06
N PHE A 5 5.22 15.04 20.51
CA PHE A 5 6.01 15.53 21.65
C PHE A 5 5.18 15.37 22.93
N VAL A 6 5.68 14.63 23.90
CA VAL A 6 5.12 14.59 25.25
C VAL A 6 5.96 15.48 26.15
N GLN A 7 5.40 16.61 26.58
CA GLN A 7 6.07 17.54 27.50
C GLN A 7 5.90 17.03 28.94
N GLY A 8 6.98 16.61 29.58
CA GLY A 8 7.00 16.29 31.01
C GLY A 8 7.59 14.94 31.42
N ALA A 9 7.84 14.04 30.49
CA ALA A 9 8.70 12.86 30.69
C ALA A 9 10.02 13.11 29.96
N GLN A 10 11.14 12.57 30.45
CA GLN A 10 12.42 12.64 29.78
C GLN A 10 12.21 12.37 28.29
N GLU A 11 12.66 13.30 27.43
CA GLU A 11 12.35 13.35 26.00
C GLU A 11 12.60 12.02 25.31
N LEU A 12 11.53 11.28 25.03
CA LEU A 12 11.51 10.17 24.10
C LEU A 12 11.23 10.73 22.70
N GLN A 13 12.30 11.01 21.98
CA GLN A 13 12.21 11.38 20.57
C GLN A 13 12.02 10.10 19.75
N MET A 14 10.77 9.80 19.37
CA MET A 14 10.50 8.76 18.35
C MET A 14 10.82 9.35 16.98
N VAL A 15 11.96 8.97 16.42
CA VAL A 15 12.32 9.29 15.03
C VAL A 15 11.86 8.10 14.17
N GLU A 16 11.28 8.39 13.02
CA GLU A 16 11.05 7.40 11.96
C GLU A 16 12.37 6.67 11.68
N ASN A 17 12.39 5.39 11.83
CA ASN A 17 13.47 4.42 11.64
C ASN A 17 13.97 3.72 12.92
N GLY A 18 13.19 3.70 13.99
CA GLY A 18 13.50 2.84 15.15
C GLY A 18 14.78 3.22 15.89
N PHE A 19 15.11 4.50 15.96
CA PHE A 19 16.20 4.95 16.82
C PHE A 19 15.76 4.92 18.27
N PHE A 20 16.29 3.97 19.03
CA PHE A 20 16.20 3.98 20.48
C PHE A 20 17.27 4.93 21.01
N VAL A 21 16.88 6.09 21.49
CA VAL A 21 17.80 6.99 22.21
C VAL A 21 17.92 6.44 23.62
N THR A 22 19.09 5.91 23.97
CA THR A 22 19.36 5.36 25.28
C THR A 22 20.67 5.90 25.85
N THR A 23 20.88 5.79 27.16
CA THR A 23 22.16 6.17 27.77
C THR A 23 23.24 5.15 27.43
N GLN A 24 24.51 5.59 27.48
CA GLN A 24 25.65 4.66 27.27
C GLN A 24 25.66 3.55 28.34
N GLN A 25 25.19 3.83 29.54
CA GLN A 25 25.10 2.83 30.60
C GLN A 25 24.08 1.75 30.23
N THR A 26 22.85 2.15 29.87
CA THR A 26 21.78 1.20 29.43
C THR A 26 22.22 0.39 28.21
N MET A 27 22.92 1.01 27.26
CA MET A 27 23.50 0.32 26.11
C MET A 27 24.47 -0.79 26.55
N ASN A 28 25.39 -0.49 27.46
CA ASN A 28 26.36 -1.46 27.94
C ASN A 28 25.70 -2.60 28.72
N GLU A 29 24.70 -2.30 29.52
CA GLU A 29 23.90 -3.31 30.26
C GLU A 29 23.15 -4.21 29.26
N ALA A 30 22.47 -3.64 28.28
CA ALA A 30 21.76 -4.38 27.23
C ALA A 30 22.72 -5.30 26.45
N ILE A 31 23.89 -4.81 26.06
CA ILE A 31 24.92 -5.59 25.34
C ILE A 31 25.38 -6.79 26.19
N ALA A 32 25.58 -6.59 27.49
CA ALA A 32 25.98 -7.70 28.37
C ALA A 32 24.92 -8.81 28.42
N HIS A 33 23.62 -8.44 28.53
CA HIS A 33 22.50 -9.39 28.49
C HIS A 33 22.35 -10.07 27.14
N ILE A 34 22.50 -9.32 26.03
CA ILE A 34 22.47 -9.87 24.66
C ILE A 34 23.56 -10.94 24.47
N GLN A 35 24.78 -10.66 24.92
CA GLN A 35 25.90 -11.60 24.83
C GLN A 35 25.68 -12.85 25.70
N PHE A 36 25.08 -12.69 26.87
CA PHE A 36 24.74 -13.81 27.74
C PHE A 36 23.70 -14.72 27.06
N ASP A 37 22.56 -14.17 26.63
CA ASP A 37 21.49 -14.93 25.96
C ASP A 37 21.98 -15.56 24.64
N MET A 38 22.88 -14.87 23.90
CA MET A 38 23.53 -15.45 22.73
C MET A 38 24.31 -16.71 23.09
N HIS A 39 25.11 -16.65 24.13
CA HIS A 39 25.93 -17.80 24.55
C HIS A 39 25.03 -18.98 24.93
N GLU A 40 24.01 -18.77 25.74
CA GLU A 40 23.06 -19.82 26.14
C GLU A 40 22.37 -20.43 24.90
N GLN A 41 21.89 -19.61 23.98
CA GLN A 41 21.19 -20.10 22.79
C GLN A 41 22.12 -20.84 21.82
N VAL A 42 23.38 -20.42 21.69
CA VAL A 42 24.40 -21.10 20.91
C VAL A 42 24.71 -22.49 21.49
N GLU A 43 24.87 -22.57 22.81
CA GLU A 43 25.13 -23.88 23.49
C GLU A 43 23.90 -24.79 23.39
N TYR A 44 22.68 -24.22 23.48
CA TYR A 44 21.44 -24.98 23.22
C TYR A 44 21.45 -25.56 21.80
N PHE A 45 21.72 -24.77 20.76
CA PHE A 45 21.78 -25.28 19.41
C PHE A 45 22.84 -26.35 19.19
N LYS A 46 24.01 -26.19 19.79
CA LYS A 46 25.09 -27.23 19.76
C LYS A 46 24.60 -28.51 20.40
N SER A 47 23.93 -28.45 21.56
CA SER A 47 23.46 -29.62 22.31
C SER A 47 22.43 -30.46 21.53
N ILE A 48 21.67 -29.84 20.65
CA ILE A 48 20.68 -30.50 19.78
C ILE A 48 21.19 -30.77 18.35
N GLY A 49 22.51 -30.61 18.12
CA GLY A 49 23.16 -30.91 16.84
C GLY A 49 22.97 -29.86 15.74
N LYS A 50 22.40 -28.69 16.04
CA LYS A 50 22.19 -27.57 15.10
C LYS A 50 23.44 -26.66 15.04
N HIS A 51 24.54 -27.18 14.58
CA HIS A 51 25.83 -26.45 14.56
C HIS A 51 25.87 -25.28 13.58
N LEU A 52 25.13 -25.38 12.47
CA LEU A 52 25.03 -24.31 11.47
C LEU A 52 24.22 -23.11 12.01
N GLU A 53 23.11 -23.38 12.67
CA GLU A 53 22.27 -22.39 13.33
C GLU A 53 23.02 -21.71 14.47
N ALA A 54 23.76 -22.49 15.28
CA ALA A 54 24.60 -21.96 16.35
C ALA A 54 25.62 -20.95 15.81
N LYS A 55 26.38 -21.33 14.76
CA LYS A 55 27.39 -20.46 14.16
C LYS A 55 26.74 -19.19 13.54
N ARG A 56 25.62 -19.34 12.81
CA ARG A 56 24.91 -18.21 12.20
C ARG A 56 24.46 -17.21 13.24
N LEU A 57 23.91 -17.69 14.36
CA LEU A 57 23.46 -16.84 15.45
C LEU A 57 24.63 -16.09 16.09
N GLU A 58 25.70 -16.79 16.40
CA GLU A 58 26.92 -16.22 16.98
C GLU A 58 27.51 -15.13 16.08
N ASP A 59 27.75 -15.44 14.80
CA ASP A 59 28.30 -14.49 13.81
C ASP A 59 27.42 -13.25 13.70
N ARG A 60 26.10 -13.42 13.64
CA ARG A 60 25.13 -12.31 13.52
C ARG A 60 25.11 -11.44 14.76
N VAL A 61 24.98 -12.01 15.94
CA VAL A 61 24.87 -11.25 17.19
C VAL A 61 26.19 -10.55 17.53
N CYS A 62 27.35 -11.20 17.31
CA CYS A 62 28.66 -10.54 17.47
C CYS A 62 28.78 -9.30 16.58
N TYR A 63 28.40 -9.41 15.31
CA TYR A 63 28.39 -8.27 14.39
C TYR A 63 27.45 -7.15 14.87
N ASP A 64 26.21 -7.48 15.27
CA ASP A 64 25.26 -6.50 15.75
C ASP A 64 25.76 -5.79 17.03
N VAL A 65 26.41 -6.52 17.95
CA VAL A 65 27.02 -5.96 19.16
C VAL A 65 28.19 -5.03 18.84
N GLU A 66 29.06 -5.37 17.87
CA GLU A 66 30.13 -4.47 17.42
C GLU A 66 29.55 -3.17 16.85
N MET A 67 28.52 -3.26 16.01
CA MET A 67 27.85 -2.09 15.45
C MET A 67 27.21 -1.21 16.54
N MET A 68 26.59 -1.82 17.55
CA MET A 68 26.02 -1.09 18.70
C MET A 68 27.10 -0.38 19.51
N LYS A 69 28.28 -0.99 19.69
CA LYS A 69 29.40 -0.38 20.42
C LYS A 69 30.03 0.80 19.68
N GLU A 70 30.24 0.63 18.37
CA GLU A 70 30.94 1.61 17.54
C GLU A 70 30.05 2.77 17.07
N LEU A 71 28.80 2.45 16.66
CA LEU A 71 27.88 3.39 16.04
C LEU A 71 26.67 3.74 16.92
N GLY A 72 26.48 3.05 18.06
CA GLY A 72 25.27 3.19 18.86
C GLY A 72 24.00 2.59 18.22
N TYR A 73 24.15 1.84 17.11
CA TYR A 73 23.05 1.33 16.31
C TYR A 73 23.46 0.06 15.55
N CYS A 74 22.47 -0.83 15.30
CA CYS A 74 22.62 -1.92 14.35
C CYS A 74 21.33 -2.12 13.52
N SER A 75 21.45 -2.70 12.34
CA SER A 75 20.27 -3.04 11.52
C SER A 75 19.44 -4.12 12.21
N GLY A 76 18.18 -3.81 12.51
CA GLY A 76 17.29 -4.71 13.24
C GLY A 76 17.41 -4.59 14.75
N ILE A 77 17.87 -3.44 15.27
CA ILE A 77 17.99 -3.16 16.71
C ILE A 77 16.69 -3.39 17.49
N GLU A 78 15.56 -3.24 16.82
CA GLU A 78 14.23 -3.53 17.39
C GLU A 78 14.07 -4.97 17.88
N ASN A 79 14.83 -5.91 17.34
CA ASN A 79 14.83 -7.32 17.79
C ASN A 79 15.50 -7.51 19.15
N TYR A 80 16.16 -6.48 19.65
CA TYR A 80 16.80 -6.41 20.94
C TYR A 80 16.06 -5.49 21.93
N SER A 81 14.88 -4.96 21.56
CA SER A 81 14.14 -3.97 22.36
C SER A 81 13.91 -4.39 23.80
N ARG A 82 13.64 -5.67 24.07
CA ARG A 82 13.43 -6.20 25.43
C ARG A 82 14.57 -5.86 26.38
N TYR A 83 15.83 -5.88 25.92
CA TYR A 83 16.99 -5.59 26.76
C TYR A 83 17.12 -4.11 27.11
N PHE A 84 16.64 -3.23 26.25
CA PHE A 84 16.65 -1.79 26.47
C PHE A 84 15.50 -1.31 27.35
N ASP A 85 14.36 -1.98 27.24
CA ASP A 85 13.15 -1.65 28.00
C ASP A 85 13.08 -2.38 29.36
N HIS A 86 14.06 -3.24 29.66
CA HIS A 86 14.08 -4.09 30.86
C HIS A 86 12.82 -4.94 31.06
N ARG A 87 12.21 -5.41 29.96
CA ARG A 87 11.03 -6.29 29.97
C ARG A 87 11.42 -7.75 30.21
N GLU A 88 10.56 -8.48 30.88
CA GLU A 88 10.69 -9.92 31.03
C GLU A 88 10.33 -10.65 29.71
N PRO A 89 10.84 -11.88 29.50
CA PRO A 89 10.44 -12.71 28.35
C PRO A 89 8.92 -12.92 28.31
N GLY A 90 8.31 -12.58 27.15
CA GLY A 90 6.88 -12.68 26.92
C GLY A 90 6.07 -11.42 27.18
N ASP A 91 6.65 -10.43 27.87
CA ASP A 91 6.00 -9.15 28.08
C ASP A 91 5.71 -8.43 26.76
N ARG A 92 4.56 -7.74 26.71
CA ARG A 92 4.24 -6.92 25.56
C ARG A 92 5.18 -5.71 25.43
N PRO A 93 5.51 -5.26 24.24
CA PRO A 93 6.25 -4.02 24.07
C PRO A 93 5.37 -2.81 24.41
N PHE A 94 6.01 -1.72 24.79
CA PHE A 94 5.33 -0.44 24.88
C PHE A 94 4.84 0.00 23.49
N CYS A 95 3.66 0.61 23.46
CA CYS A 95 3.06 1.15 22.26
C CYS A 95 2.57 2.58 22.51
N ILE A 96 2.10 3.26 21.45
CA ILE A 96 1.64 4.64 21.56
C ILE A 96 0.51 4.82 22.59
N LEU A 97 -0.31 3.80 22.81
CA LEU A 97 -1.42 3.85 23.77
C LEU A 97 -0.93 3.96 25.21
N ASP A 98 0.26 3.48 25.54
CA ASP A 98 0.85 3.58 26.88
C ASP A 98 1.19 5.02 27.29
N PHE A 99 1.27 5.94 26.33
CA PHE A 99 1.58 7.37 26.56
C PHE A 99 0.34 8.25 26.72
N PHE A 100 -0.86 7.69 26.56
CA PHE A 100 -2.10 8.41 26.78
C PHE A 100 -2.55 8.32 28.25
N PRO A 101 -3.30 9.31 28.76
CA PRO A 101 -3.92 9.20 30.08
C PRO A 101 -4.94 8.06 30.11
N GLU A 102 -5.20 7.50 31.30
CA GLU A 102 -6.10 6.33 31.47
C GLU A 102 -7.54 6.56 30.95
N ASP A 103 -7.99 7.82 30.92
CA ASP A 103 -9.34 8.23 30.54
C ASP A 103 -9.46 8.72 29.08
N PHE A 104 -8.52 8.36 28.22
CA PHE A 104 -8.57 8.76 26.81
C PHE A 104 -9.77 8.12 26.07
N VAL A 105 -10.25 8.81 25.03
CA VAL A 105 -11.24 8.28 24.09
C VAL A 105 -10.54 7.84 22.81
N LEU A 106 -10.68 6.57 22.46
CA LEU A 106 -10.17 6.03 21.22
C LEU A 106 -11.20 6.17 20.11
N VAL A 107 -10.86 6.88 19.02
CA VAL A 107 -11.67 6.93 17.80
C VAL A 107 -11.02 6.04 16.76
N VAL A 108 -11.72 4.99 16.35
CA VAL A 108 -11.23 4.03 15.35
C VAL A 108 -11.91 4.34 14.02
N ASP A 109 -11.14 4.93 13.11
CA ASP A 109 -11.60 5.19 11.75
C ASP A 109 -11.50 3.92 10.90
N GLU A 110 -12.43 3.77 9.93
CA GLU A 110 -12.59 2.57 9.10
C GLU A 110 -12.52 1.28 9.93
N SER A 111 -13.23 1.27 11.07
CA SER A 111 -13.13 0.23 12.10
C SER A 111 -13.34 -1.19 11.56
N HIS A 112 -14.21 -1.36 10.56
CA HIS A 112 -14.47 -2.64 9.89
C HIS A 112 -13.24 -3.25 9.20
N VAL A 113 -12.18 -2.48 8.99
CA VAL A 113 -10.87 -2.91 8.46
C VAL A 113 -9.81 -2.87 9.57
N THR A 114 -9.77 -1.77 10.33
CA THR A 114 -8.75 -1.53 11.36
C THR A 114 -8.79 -2.60 12.46
N ILE A 115 -9.96 -2.94 12.96
CA ILE A 115 -10.10 -3.94 14.05
C ILE A 115 -9.65 -5.33 13.60
N PRO A 116 -10.09 -5.88 12.44
CA PRO A 116 -9.54 -7.15 11.95
C PRO A 116 -8.02 -7.12 11.69
N GLN A 117 -7.46 -5.99 11.25
CA GLN A 117 -6.01 -5.85 11.08
C GLN A 117 -5.29 -5.97 12.42
N ILE A 118 -5.74 -5.26 13.46
CA ILE A 118 -5.17 -5.37 14.81
C ILE A 118 -5.22 -6.83 15.28
N GLY A 119 -6.35 -7.51 15.09
CA GLY A 119 -6.49 -8.92 15.45
C GLY A 119 -5.56 -9.86 14.69
N GLY A 120 -5.23 -9.55 13.43
CA GLY A 120 -4.40 -10.39 12.57
C GLY A 120 -2.89 -10.17 12.69
N MET A 121 -2.44 -9.01 13.19
CA MET A 121 -1.02 -8.62 13.19
C MET A 121 -0.12 -9.58 13.96
N TYR A 122 -0.53 -9.96 15.17
CA TYR A 122 0.27 -10.80 16.05
C TYR A 122 0.59 -12.17 15.44
N GLY A 123 -0.41 -12.86 14.88
CA GLY A 123 -0.25 -14.22 14.37
C GLY A 123 0.74 -14.31 13.22
N GLY A 124 0.67 -13.38 12.28
CA GLY A 124 1.58 -13.31 11.13
C GLY A 124 3.02 -12.99 11.54
N ASP A 125 3.22 -12.01 12.42
CA ASP A 125 4.53 -11.63 12.93
C ASP A 125 5.19 -12.78 13.72
N ARG A 126 4.43 -13.40 14.64
CA ARG A 126 4.92 -14.53 15.44
C ARG A 126 5.37 -15.70 14.56
N SER A 127 4.56 -16.10 13.57
CA SER A 127 4.90 -17.21 12.68
C SER A 127 6.22 -16.97 11.94
N ARG A 128 6.43 -15.76 11.44
CA ARG A 128 7.69 -15.37 10.79
C ARG A 128 8.87 -15.41 11.76
N LYS A 129 8.72 -14.83 12.95
CA LYS A 129 9.80 -14.71 13.94
C LYS A 129 10.20 -16.04 14.55
N VAL A 130 9.27 -16.95 14.78
CA VAL A 130 9.57 -18.32 15.23
C VAL A 130 10.53 -18.99 14.24
N ASN A 131 10.27 -18.92 12.95
CA ASN A 131 11.19 -19.46 11.94
C ASN A 131 12.59 -18.80 12.02
N LEU A 132 12.65 -17.47 12.20
CA LEU A 132 13.94 -16.77 12.30
C LEU A 132 14.75 -17.20 13.52
N VAL A 133 14.08 -17.47 14.64
CA VAL A 133 14.73 -17.99 15.88
C VAL A 133 15.16 -19.44 15.71
N ASP A 134 14.26 -20.31 15.21
CA ASP A 134 14.52 -21.75 15.08
C ASP A 134 15.65 -22.07 14.10
N TYR A 135 15.90 -21.19 13.12
CA TYR A 135 16.99 -21.31 12.16
C TYR A 135 18.22 -20.44 12.50
N GLY A 136 18.31 -19.87 13.71
CA GLY A 136 19.47 -19.12 14.20
C GLY A 136 19.71 -17.77 13.51
N PHE A 137 18.69 -17.13 12.96
CA PHE A 137 18.80 -15.78 12.39
C PHE A 137 18.59 -14.68 13.42
N ARG A 138 17.90 -14.99 14.55
CA ARG A 138 17.61 -14.05 15.64
C ARG A 138 17.66 -14.77 16.98
N LEU A 139 17.92 -13.97 18.04
CA LEU A 139 17.74 -14.42 19.42
C LEU A 139 16.25 -14.63 19.76
N PRO A 140 15.92 -15.48 20.73
CA PRO A 140 14.55 -15.63 21.24
C PRO A 140 13.88 -14.29 21.64
N ALA A 141 14.66 -13.32 22.11
CA ALA A 141 14.19 -11.98 22.46
C ALA A 141 13.49 -11.25 21.30
N ALA A 142 13.78 -11.60 20.05
CA ALA A 142 13.08 -11.07 18.89
C ALA A 142 11.57 -11.36 18.88
N LEU A 143 11.13 -12.42 19.57
CA LEU A 143 9.72 -12.76 19.72
C LEU A 143 8.96 -11.75 20.58
N ASP A 144 9.66 -11.03 21.45
CA ASP A 144 9.08 -10.05 22.39
C ASP A 144 8.96 -8.65 21.77
N ASN A 145 9.60 -8.39 20.63
CA ASN A 145 9.31 -7.25 19.78
C ASN A 145 8.15 -7.62 18.84
N ARG A 146 6.93 -7.42 19.25
CA ARG A 146 5.74 -7.92 18.59
C ARG A 146 4.59 -6.93 18.61
N PRO A 147 3.64 -6.99 17.67
CA PRO A 147 2.37 -6.30 17.80
C PRO A 147 1.63 -6.76 19.06
N LEU A 148 0.73 -5.92 19.55
CA LEU A 148 -0.20 -6.31 20.60
C LEU A 148 -1.03 -7.52 20.16
N GLN A 149 -1.35 -8.38 21.12
CA GLN A 149 -2.44 -9.32 20.94
C GLN A 149 -3.77 -8.56 21.05
N PHE A 150 -4.82 -9.06 20.40
CA PHE A 150 -6.11 -8.37 20.42
C PHE A 150 -6.66 -8.19 21.84
N ALA A 151 -6.46 -9.17 22.72
CA ALA A 151 -6.87 -9.06 24.12
C ALA A 151 -6.13 -7.94 24.86
N GLU A 152 -4.81 -7.81 24.64
CA GLU A 152 -4.02 -6.73 25.22
C GLU A 152 -4.49 -5.34 24.73
N PHE A 153 -4.81 -5.24 23.44
CA PHE A 153 -5.40 -4.03 22.88
C PHE A 153 -6.75 -3.72 23.51
N ASP A 154 -7.63 -4.71 23.64
CA ASP A 154 -8.97 -4.54 24.21
C ASP A 154 -8.94 -4.14 25.68
N GLU A 155 -7.96 -4.62 26.46
CA GLU A 155 -7.74 -4.23 27.86
C GLU A 155 -7.23 -2.79 28.02
N MET A 156 -6.48 -2.28 27.03
CA MET A 156 -5.93 -0.92 27.07
C MET A 156 -6.95 0.15 26.71
N ILE A 157 -8.01 -0.19 25.98
CA ILE A 157 -9.01 0.77 25.52
C ILE A 157 -10.17 0.85 26.50
N GLY A 158 -10.46 2.07 26.97
CA GLY A 158 -11.64 2.37 27.77
C GLY A 158 -12.84 2.74 26.89
N GLN A 159 -13.07 4.04 26.72
CA GLN A 159 -14.13 4.55 25.86
C GLN A 159 -13.67 4.55 24.39
N SER A 160 -14.52 4.01 23.50
CA SER A 160 -14.21 3.93 22.10
C SER A 160 -15.38 4.32 21.19
N ILE A 161 -15.06 4.98 20.08
CA ILE A 161 -15.99 5.33 19.01
C ILE A 161 -15.51 4.64 17.73
N TYR A 162 -16.35 3.76 17.18
CA TYR A 162 -16.07 3.07 15.93
C TYR A 162 -16.74 3.80 14.77
N MET A 163 -15.94 4.26 13.82
CA MET A 163 -16.41 4.96 12.62
C MET A 163 -16.27 4.07 11.40
N SER A 164 -17.33 3.91 10.62
CA SER A 164 -17.32 3.13 9.40
C SER A 164 -18.50 3.50 8.49
N ALA A 165 -18.24 3.54 7.17
CA ALA A 165 -19.32 3.61 6.19
C ALA A 165 -20.09 2.29 6.06
N THR A 166 -19.48 1.18 6.47
CA THR A 166 -19.97 -0.19 6.37
C THR A 166 -19.60 -0.99 7.62
N PRO A 167 -20.25 -0.75 8.79
CA PRO A 167 -19.93 -1.41 10.04
C PRO A 167 -19.95 -2.95 9.90
N ALA A 168 -19.14 -3.63 10.68
CA ALA A 168 -19.06 -5.08 10.73
C ALA A 168 -19.74 -5.63 12.01
N ASP A 169 -19.78 -6.94 12.11
CA ASP A 169 -20.41 -7.62 13.25
C ASP A 169 -19.74 -7.27 14.59
N PHE A 170 -18.42 -7.01 14.57
CA PHE A 170 -17.70 -6.62 15.79
C PHE A 170 -18.24 -5.32 16.36
N GLU A 171 -18.34 -4.26 15.54
CA GLU A 171 -18.82 -2.95 16.00
C GLU A 171 -20.27 -3.00 16.46
N LEU A 172 -21.11 -3.73 15.72
CA LEU A 172 -22.52 -3.90 16.06
C LEU A 172 -22.70 -4.67 17.39
N GLN A 173 -21.91 -5.71 17.62
CA GLN A 173 -21.94 -6.45 18.88
C GLN A 173 -21.41 -5.60 20.05
N ARG A 174 -20.28 -4.88 19.83
CA ARG A 174 -19.64 -4.06 20.87
C ARG A 174 -20.51 -2.87 21.28
N SER A 175 -21.27 -2.27 20.34
CA SER A 175 -22.20 -1.18 20.60
C SER A 175 -23.59 -1.63 21.07
N GLY A 176 -23.83 -2.94 21.21
CA GLY A 176 -25.15 -3.47 21.51
C GLY A 176 -26.20 -3.17 20.45
N GLY A 177 -25.77 -2.97 19.20
CA GLY A 177 -26.63 -2.61 18.05
C GLY A 177 -26.99 -1.11 17.99
N VAL A 178 -26.45 -0.28 18.88
CA VAL A 178 -26.66 1.16 18.84
C VAL A 178 -25.77 1.77 17.76
N VAL A 179 -26.38 2.39 16.74
CA VAL A 179 -25.73 3.03 15.60
C VAL A 179 -26.21 4.48 15.47
N VAL A 180 -25.27 5.41 15.38
CA VAL A 180 -25.54 6.80 15.04
C VAL A 180 -25.21 7.01 13.57
N GLU A 181 -26.22 7.33 12.75
CA GLU A 181 -26.05 7.55 11.33
C GLU A 181 -25.75 9.03 11.02
N GLN A 182 -24.63 9.27 10.36
CA GLN A 182 -24.32 10.57 9.76
C GLN A 182 -24.31 10.45 8.22
N VAL A 183 -25.50 10.39 7.64
CA VAL A 183 -25.68 10.18 6.19
C VAL A 183 -25.72 11.50 5.43
N VAL A 184 -26.22 12.56 6.06
CA VAL A 184 -26.43 13.86 5.42
C VAL A 184 -25.11 14.62 5.30
N ARG A 185 -24.83 15.12 4.08
CA ARG A 185 -23.67 15.95 3.76
C ARG A 185 -24.06 17.43 3.71
N PRO A 186 -23.33 18.32 4.39
CA PRO A 186 -23.61 19.77 4.34
C PRO A 186 -23.48 20.36 2.93
N THR A 187 -22.68 19.75 2.05
CA THR A 187 -22.52 20.16 0.65
C THR A 187 -23.75 19.87 -0.22
N GLY A 188 -24.69 19.09 0.28
CA GLY A 188 -25.85 18.64 -0.48
C GLY A 188 -25.58 17.56 -1.53
N LEU A 189 -24.32 17.10 -1.67
CA LEU A 189 -23.95 16.09 -2.65
C LEU A 189 -24.65 14.76 -2.40
N LEU A 190 -25.21 14.22 -3.46
CA LEU A 190 -25.94 12.95 -3.43
C LEU A 190 -25.00 11.78 -3.63
N ASP A 191 -25.34 10.62 -3.06
CA ASP A 191 -24.69 9.37 -3.47
C ASP A 191 -24.96 9.10 -4.96
N PRO A 192 -23.96 8.56 -5.71
CA PRO A 192 -24.07 8.41 -7.15
C PRO A 192 -25.12 7.34 -7.51
N PRO A 193 -25.93 7.53 -8.58
CA PRO A 193 -26.78 6.46 -9.10
C PRO A 193 -25.92 5.32 -9.60
N ILE A 194 -26.38 4.07 -9.36
CA ILE A 194 -25.73 2.86 -9.83
C ILE A 194 -26.55 2.28 -10.98
N GLU A 195 -25.91 2.10 -12.13
CA GLU A 195 -26.46 1.44 -13.29
C GLU A 195 -25.83 0.07 -13.48
N VAL A 196 -26.63 -0.96 -13.80
CA VAL A 196 -26.11 -2.29 -14.11
C VAL A 196 -26.19 -2.51 -15.61
N ARG A 197 -25.06 -2.84 -16.23
CA ARG A 197 -24.96 -3.14 -17.66
C ARG A 197 -24.39 -4.54 -17.91
N PRO A 198 -24.69 -5.16 -19.05
CA PRO A 198 -24.15 -6.49 -19.36
C PRO A 198 -22.63 -6.52 -19.35
N ALA A 199 -22.02 -7.57 -18.76
CA ALA A 199 -20.58 -7.79 -18.82
C ALA A 199 -20.11 -8.22 -20.23
N THR A 200 -21.01 -8.66 -21.08
CA THR A 200 -20.73 -8.94 -22.50
C THR A 200 -20.40 -7.62 -23.21
N ASN A 201 -19.23 -7.53 -23.83
CA ASN A 201 -18.68 -6.32 -24.47
C ASN A 201 -18.49 -5.13 -23.49
N GLN A 202 -18.24 -5.43 -22.22
CA GLN A 202 -18.05 -4.41 -21.18
C GLN A 202 -16.91 -3.42 -21.50
N VAL A 203 -15.88 -3.82 -22.25
CA VAL A 203 -14.76 -2.95 -22.63
C VAL A 203 -15.22 -1.94 -23.67
N ASP A 204 -15.97 -2.35 -24.68
CA ASP A 204 -16.45 -1.44 -25.74
C ASP A 204 -17.43 -0.39 -25.18
N ASP A 205 -18.35 -0.82 -24.31
CA ASP A 205 -19.26 0.09 -23.61
C ASP A 205 -18.49 1.06 -22.68
N LEU A 206 -17.49 0.53 -21.96
CA LEU A 206 -16.64 1.35 -21.08
C LEU A 206 -15.90 2.45 -21.87
N LEU A 207 -15.42 2.15 -23.08
CA LEU A 207 -14.73 3.15 -23.91
C LEU A 207 -15.62 4.32 -24.24
N VAL A 208 -16.85 4.07 -24.67
CA VAL A 208 -17.84 5.12 -24.96
C VAL A 208 -18.10 5.98 -23.72
N GLU A 209 -18.17 5.35 -22.54
CA GLU A 209 -18.40 6.07 -21.28
C GLU A 209 -17.17 6.87 -20.85
N ILE A 210 -15.96 6.36 -21.09
CA ILE A 210 -14.71 7.09 -20.85
C ILE A 210 -14.67 8.34 -21.75
N GLU A 211 -14.88 8.21 -23.06
CA GLU A 211 -14.88 9.33 -24.00
C GLU A 211 -15.89 10.40 -23.57
N ASN A 212 -17.14 10.01 -23.29
CA ASN A 212 -18.19 10.92 -22.82
C ASN A 212 -17.86 11.64 -21.52
N THR A 213 -17.03 11.04 -20.66
CA THR A 213 -16.62 11.61 -19.38
C THR A 213 -15.42 12.55 -19.54
N VAL A 214 -14.43 12.12 -20.32
CA VAL A 214 -13.21 12.89 -20.61
C VAL A 214 -13.54 14.17 -21.41
N ASP A 215 -14.49 14.13 -22.32
CA ASP A 215 -14.98 15.30 -23.08
C ASP A 215 -15.54 16.39 -22.16
N LYS A 216 -16.01 16.02 -20.96
CA LYS A 216 -16.46 16.95 -19.92
C LYS A 216 -15.33 17.40 -18.99
N HIS A 217 -14.09 17.01 -19.26
CA HIS A 217 -12.94 17.23 -18.38
C HIS A 217 -13.07 16.58 -17.00
N GLU A 218 -13.86 15.52 -16.88
CA GLU A 218 -14.07 14.74 -15.68
C GLU A 218 -13.18 13.48 -15.70
N ARG A 219 -12.98 12.83 -14.54
CA ARG A 219 -12.08 11.68 -14.39
C ARG A 219 -12.83 10.38 -14.19
N VAL A 220 -12.19 9.28 -14.57
CA VAL A 220 -12.77 7.94 -14.52
C VAL A 220 -11.93 7.02 -13.63
N LEU A 221 -12.58 6.26 -12.76
CA LEU A 221 -12.00 5.13 -12.05
C LEU A 221 -12.56 3.83 -12.59
N VAL A 222 -11.68 2.87 -12.93
CA VAL A 222 -12.06 1.53 -13.38
C VAL A 222 -11.51 0.50 -12.41
N THR A 223 -12.35 -0.38 -11.88
CA THR A 223 -11.91 -1.47 -11.00
C THR A 223 -11.99 -2.82 -11.70
N THR A 224 -10.88 -3.56 -11.66
CA THR A 224 -10.75 -4.91 -12.21
C THR A 224 -10.58 -5.96 -11.11
N LEU A 225 -10.61 -7.24 -11.44
CA LEU A 225 -10.47 -8.34 -10.48
C LEU A 225 -9.00 -8.75 -10.24
N THR A 226 -8.13 -8.55 -11.23
CA THR A 226 -6.74 -8.98 -11.15
C THR A 226 -5.77 -7.90 -11.61
N LYS A 227 -4.53 -7.94 -11.12
CA LYS A 227 -3.44 -7.07 -11.53
C LYS A 227 -3.23 -7.13 -13.05
N ARG A 228 -3.15 -8.33 -13.58
CA ARG A 228 -2.96 -8.56 -15.01
C ARG A 228 -4.06 -7.91 -15.86
N MET A 229 -5.32 -8.04 -15.44
CA MET A 229 -6.44 -7.38 -16.14
C MET A 229 -6.33 -5.86 -16.08
N ALA A 230 -5.85 -5.28 -14.97
CA ALA A 230 -5.62 -3.84 -14.86
C ALA A 230 -4.52 -3.37 -15.82
N GLU A 231 -3.40 -4.08 -15.89
CA GLU A 231 -2.28 -3.80 -16.78
C GLU A 231 -2.66 -3.94 -18.26
N GLU A 232 -3.34 -5.04 -18.63
CA GLU A 232 -3.81 -5.28 -20.00
C GLU A 232 -4.82 -4.22 -20.45
N LEU A 233 -5.79 -3.86 -19.58
CA LEU A 233 -6.75 -2.83 -19.89
C LEU A 233 -6.08 -1.45 -20.04
N ASN A 234 -5.15 -1.10 -19.15
CA ASN A 234 -4.39 0.14 -19.26
C ASN A 234 -3.58 0.20 -20.56
N THR A 235 -2.88 -0.87 -20.90
CA THR A 235 -2.13 -0.95 -22.18
C THR A 235 -3.06 -0.76 -23.38
N TYR A 236 -4.24 -1.37 -23.33
CA TYR A 236 -5.23 -1.21 -24.40
C TYR A 236 -5.72 0.25 -24.51
N LEU A 237 -6.03 0.90 -23.38
CA LEU A 237 -6.47 2.31 -23.35
C LEU A 237 -5.40 3.26 -23.90
N ILE A 238 -4.14 3.06 -23.54
CA ILE A 238 -3.02 3.86 -24.05
C ILE A 238 -2.88 3.68 -25.58
N ASN A 239 -2.99 2.45 -26.08
CA ASN A 239 -2.84 2.16 -27.51
C ASN A 239 -3.91 2.84 -28.39
N ILE A 240 -5.08 3.12 -27.83
CA ILE A 240 -6.16 3.85 -28.53
C ILE A 240 -6.15 5.36 -28.21
N GLY A 241 -5.10 5.86 -27.53
CA GLY A 241 -4.88 7.29 -27.29
C GLY A 241 -5.52 7.85 -26.02
N ILE A 242 -6.07 7.02 -25.13
CA ILE A 242 -6.62 7.47 -23.85
C ILE A 242 -5.48 7.57 -22.82
N LYS A 243 -5.38 8.72 -22.14
CA LYS A 243 -4.41 8.96 -21.07
C LYS A 243 -4.82 8.18 -19.84
N SER A 244 -4.23 7.03 -19.62
CA SER A 244 -4.56 6.16 -18.50
C SER A 244 -3.32 5.69 -17.74
N CYS A 245 -3.53 5.34 -16.47
CA CYS A 245 -2.54 4.69 -15.63
C CYS A 245 -3.22 3.60 -14.80
N TYR A 246 -2.42 2.68 -14.22
CA TYR A 246 -2.94 1.64 -13.33
C TYR A 246 -2.31 1.72 -11.94
N ILE A 247 -3.06 1.25 -10.93
CA ILE A 247 -2.58 1.09 -9.55
C ILE A 247 -2.93 -0.31 -9.03
N HIS A 248 -1.93 -0.99 -8.46
CA HIS A 248 -2.10 -2.22 -7.68
C HIS A 248 -1.09 -2.31 -6.52
N SER A 249 -1.05 -3.43 -5.79
CA SER A 249 -0.24 -3.57 -4.57
C SER A 249 1.27 -3.47 -4.78
N ASP A 250 1.77 -3.66 -6.00
CA ASP A 250 3.20 -3.68 -6.31
C ASP A 250 3.73 -2.29 -6.73
N VAL A 251 2.82 -1.31 -6.88
CA VAL A 251 3.20 0.09 -7.12
C VAL A 251 3.71 0.69 -5.82
N GLU A 252 4.90 1.28 -5.86
CA GLU A 252 5.51 1.92 -4.70
C GLU A 252 4.69 3.09 -4.17
N THR A 253 4.87 3.42 -2.89
CA THR A 253 4.04 4.44 -2.23
C THR A 253 4.23 5.83 -2.87
N LEU A 254 5.45 6.19 -3.27
CA LEU A 254 5.75 7.46 -3.91
C LEU A 254 5.11 7.55 -5.30
N ASP A 255 5.27 6.51 -6.13
CA ASP A 255 4.65 6.44 -7.46
C ASP A 255 3.13 6.53 -7.38
N ARG A 256 2.53 5.93 -6.35
CA ARG A 256 1.08 6.03 -6.12
C ARG A 256 0.64 7.46 -5.86
N VAL A 257 1.39 8.23 -5.08
CA VAL A 257 1.10 9.64 -4.82
C VAL A 257 1.17 10.45 -6.11
N GLU A 258 2.18 10.19 -6.95
CA GLU A 258 2.36 10.86 -8.24
C GLU A 258 1.22 10.53 -9.22
N ILE A 259 0.86 9.26 -9.38
CA ILE A 259 -0.27 8.85 -10.23
C ILE A 259 -1.59 9.53 -9.80
N LEU A 260 -1.83 9.64 -8.49
CA LEU A 260 -3.03 10.32 -7.99
C LEU A 260 -2.98 11.83 -8.24
N LYS A 261 -1.81 12.44 -8.15
CA LYS A 261 -1.58 13.84 -8.53
C LYS A 261 -1.85 14.04 -10.03
N ASP A 262 -1.33 13.18 -10.88
CA ASP A 262 -1.53 13.22 -12.33
C ASP A 262 -3.01 13.09 -12.71
N LEU A 263 -3.76 12.23 -12.02
CA LEU A 263 -5.21 12.11 -12.23
C LEU A 263 -5.93 13.42 -11.85
N ARG A 264 -5.57 14.03 -10.75
CA ARG A 264 -6.18 15.28 -10.28
C ARG A 264 -5.90 16.44 -11.23
N PHE A 265 -4.65 16.61 -11.66
CA PHE A 265 -4.25 17.69 -12.55
C PHE A 265 -4.58 17.43 -14.03
N GLY A 266 -5.08 16.23 -14.37
CA GLY A 266 -5.48 15.88 -15.73
C GLY A 266 -4.34 15.50 -16.65
N ALA A 267 -3.19 15.15 -16.11
CA ALA A 267 -2.15 14.49 -16.87
C ALA A 267 -2.60 13.10 -17.35
N ILE A 268 -3.42 12.42 -16.52
CA ILE A 268 -4.18 11.21 -16.89
C ILE A 268 -5.67 11.43 -16.65
N ASP A 269 -6.50 10.77 -17.45
CA ASP A 269 -7.95 10.89 -17.43
C ASP A 269 -8.61 9.66 -16.80
N VAL A 270 -7.97 8.50 -16.90
CA VAL A 270 -8.49 7.21 -16.43
C VAL A 270 -7.50 6.54 -15.51
N LEU A 271 -7.98 6.11 -14.34
CA LEU A 271 -7.21 5.30 -13.41
C LEU A 271 -7.81 3.90 -13.31
N VAL A 272 -7.02 2.88 -13.65
CA VAL A 272 -7.41 1.47 -13.57
C VAL A 272 -6.77 0.81 -12.35
N GLY A 273 -7.53 0.05 -11.58
CA GLY A 273 -6.94 -0.64 -10.43
C GLY A 273 -7.70 -1.86 -9.96
N VAL A 274 -7.02 -2.70 -9.19
CA VAL A 274 -7.60 -3.93 -8.64
C VAL A 274 -8.37 -3.64 -7.36
N ASN A 275 -7.78 -2.88 -6.48
CA ASN A 275 -8.36 -2.50 -5.19
C ASN A 275 -8.10 -1.01 -4.94
N LEU A 276 -8.85 -0.18 -5.63
CA LEU A 276 -8.83 1.28 -5.45
C LEU A 276 -9.50 1.73 -4.13
N LEU A 277 -9.88 0.77 -3.31
CA LEU A 277 -10.69 0.98 -2.09
C LEU A 277 -9.86 1.24 -0.85
N ARG A 278 -8.53 1.23 -0.96
CA ARG A 278 -7.72 1.53 0.22
C ARG A 278 -8.04 2.93 0.68
N GLU A 279 -8.19 3.05 1.98
CA GLU A 279 -8.55 4.25 2.73
C GLU A 279 -7.68 5.43 2.27
N GLY A 280 -8.21 6.63 2.33
CA GLY A 280 -7.45 7.85 2.05
C GLY A 280 -7.49 8.38 0.62
N LEU A 281 -8.17 7.73 -0.33
CA LEU A 281 -8.37 8.28 -1.67
C LEU A 281 -9.54 9.27 -1.67
N ASP A 282 -9.23 10.54 -1.86
CA ASP A 282 -10.20 11.62 -1.99
C ASP A 282 -10.01 12.32 -3.33
N LEU A 283 -10.83 11.94 -4.30
CA LEU A 283 -10.75 12.34 -5.70
C LEU A 283 -12.07 13.02 -6.13
N PRO A 284 -12.28 14.29 -5.79
CA PRO A 284 -13.50 15.01 -6.15
C PRO A 284 -13.66 15.23 -7.66
N GLU A 285 -12.61 15.03 -8.44
CA GLU A 285 -12.58 15.14 -9.90
C GLU A 285 -13.21 13.93 -10.60
N VAL A 286 -13.39 12.82 -9.88
CA VAL A 286 -13.94 11.57 -10.42
C VAL A 286 -15.45 11.63 -10.47
N SER A 287 -16.01 11.58 -11.68
CA SER A 287 -17.44 11.52 -11.93
C SER A 287 -17.95 10.13 -12.32
N LEU A 288 -17.08 9.29 -12.93
CA LEU A 288 -17.46 7.94 -13.31
C LEU A 288 -16.63 6.90 -12.56
N VAL A 289 -17.33 5.95 -11.95
CA VAL A 289 -16.72 4.72 -11.40
C VAL A 289 -17.28 3.53 -12.16
N ALA A 290 -16.42 2.76 -12.83
CA ALA A 290 -16.79 1.55 -13.54
C ALA A 290 -16.25 0.31 -12.81
N VAL A 291 -17.13 -0.64 -12.52
CA VAL A 291 -16.78 -1.90 -11.85
C VAL A 291 -16.93 -3.04 -12.85
N MET A 292 -15.78 -3.54 -13.33
CA MET A 292 -15.73 -4.67 -14.27
C MET A 292 -16.08 -5.97 -13.53
N ASP A 293 -16.81 -6.86 -14.19
CA ASP A 293 -17.17 -8.17 -13.62
C ASP A 293 -17.76 -8.08 -12.20
N ALA A 294 -18.71 -7.18 -11.99
CA ALA A 294 -19.28 -6.92 -10.68
C ALA A 294 -20.04 -8.11 -10.08
N ASP A 295 -20.48 -9.06 -10.92
CA ASP A 295 -21.17 -10.29 -10.53
C ASP A 295 -20.25 -11.44 -10.09
N LYS A 296 -18.94 -11.27 -10.14
CA LYS A 296 -17.97 -12.25 -9.67
C LYS A 296 -17.77 -12.11 -8.17
N GLU A 297 -18.69 -12.69 -7.39
CA GLU A 297 -18.65 -12.61 -5.93
C GLU A 297 -17.31 -13.06 -5.36
N GLY A 298 -16.78 -12.31 -4.37
CA GLY A 298 -15.52 -12.55 -3.72
C GLY A 298 -15.11 -11.36 -2.87
N PHE A 299 -13.90 -11.39 -2.34
CA PHE A 299 -13.38 -10.34 -1.45
C PHE A 299 -13.46 -8.92 -2.05
N LEU A 300 -13.27 -8.78 -3.38
CA LEU A 300 -13.32 -7.50 -4.09
C LEU A 300 -14.71 -7.10 -4.59
N ARG A 301 -15.71 -7.96 -4.48
CA ARG A 301 -17.07 -7.77 -5.01
C ARG A 301 -18.13 -8.09 -3.97
N ASN A 302 -17.80 -8.01 -2.68
CA ASN A 302 -18.77 -8.07 -1.61
C ASN A 302 -19.47 -6.69 -1.45
N GLU A 303 -20.55 -6.64 -0.69
CA GLU A 303 -21.34 -5.43 -0.43
C GLU A 303 -20.48 -4.26 0.05
N ARG A 304 -19.56 -4.50 1.01
CA ARG A 304 -18.70 -3.45 1.56
C ARG A 304 -17.77 -2.86 0.49
N SER A 305 -17.10 -3.74 -0.26
CA SER A 305 -16.20 -3.32 -1.34
C SER A 305 -16.92 -2.55 -2.42
N LEU A 306 -18.10 -3.02 -2.84
CA LEU A 306 -18.90 -2.35 -3.86
C LEU A 306 -19.42 -0.99 -3.36
N THR A 307 -19.90 -0.89 -2.11
CA THR A 307 -20.38 0.35 -1.50
C THR A 307 -19.25 1.39 -1.40
N GLN A 308 -18.08 0.99 -0.95
CA GLN A 308 -16.91 1.88 -0.87
C GLN A 308 -16.44 2.33 -2.26
N THR A 309 -16.43 1.43 -3.24
CA THR A 309 -16.09 1.76 -4.63
C THR A 309 -17.09 2.77 -5.21
N ALA A 310 -18.38 2.51 -5.06
CA ALA A 310 -19.43 3.43 -5.51
C ALA A 310 -19.29 4.80 -4.85
N GLY A 311 -18.98 4.85 -3.58
CA GLY A 311 -18.78 6.07 -2.81
C GLY A 311 -17.66 6.99 -3.32
N ARG A 312 -16.72 6.48 -4.14
CA ARG A 312 -15.65 7.32 -4.73
C ARG A 312 -16.19 8.38 -5.70
N ALA A 313 -17.31 8.13 -6.38
CA ALA A 313 -17.98 9.13 -7.23
C ALA A 313 -18.93 10.07 -6.45
N ALA A 314 -19.11 9.89 -5.14
CA ALA A 314 -20.07 10.65 -4.34
C ALA A 314 -19.64 12.10 -4.02
N ARG A 315 -18.44 12.52 -4.43
CA ARG A 315 -17.92 13.88 -4.24
C ARG A 315 -18.06 14.77 -5.47
N HIS A 316 -18.50 14.18 -6.58
CA HIS A 316 -18.74 14.89 -7.82
C HIS A 316 -20.25 15.09 -8.04
N VAL A 317 -20.65 16.27 -8.51
CA VAL A 317 -22.09 16.59 -8.74
C VAL A 317 -22.68 15.65 -9.78
N ASN A 318 -21.91 15.31 -10.83
CA ASN A 318 -22.30 14.38 -11.90
C ASN A 318 -21.88 12.94 -11.60
N GLY A 319 -21.61 12.61 -10.31
CA GLY A 319 -21.14 11.29 -9.91
C GLY A 319 -22.09 10.18 -10.34
N ARG A 320 -21.56 9.15 -11.01
CA ARG A 320 -22.31 7.96 -11.45
C ARG A 320 -21.44 6.71 -11.37
N VAL A 321 -22.10 5.55 -11.26
CA VAL A 321 -21.44 4.25 -11.14
C VAL A 321 -22.03 3.27 -12.15
N ILE A 322 -21.18 2.51 -12.82
CA ILE A 322 -21.59 1.42 -13.72
C ILE A 322 -21.08 0.12 -13.16
N PHE A 323 -21.96 -0.84 -12.92
CA PHE A 323 -21.63 -2.22 -12.63
C PHE A 323 -21.80 -3.06 -13.89
N TYR A 324 -20.71 -3.59 -14.42
CA TYR A 324 -20.76 -4.55 -15.52
C TYR A 324 -21.00 -5.95 -14.96
N ALA A 325 -22.15 -6.51 -15.24
CA ALA A 325 -22.59 -7.78 -14.68
C ALA A 325 -23.63 -8.47 -15.58
N ASN A 326 -23.58 -9.80 -15.67
CA ASN A 326 -24.59 -10.59 -16.38
C ASN A 326 -25.77 -10.98 -15.46
N LYS A 327 -25.57 -10.91 -14.15
CA LYS A 327 -26.59 -11.16 -13.13
C LYS A 327 -26.39 -10.23 -11.93
N ILE A 328 -27.46 -9.82 -11.31
CA ILE A 328 -27.42 -9.06 -10.07
C ILE A 328 -27.20 -10.04 -8.90
N THR A 329 -26.11 -9.84 -8.16
CA THR A 329 -25.81 -10.65 -6.97
C THR A 329 -26.43 -10.04 -5.72
N LYS A 330 -26.45 -10.78 -4.61
CA LYS A 330 -26.93 -10.25 -3.33
C LYS A 330 -26.14 -9.04 -2.87
N SER A 331 -24.82 -9.08 -3.04
CA SER A 331 -23.92 -7.97 -2.69
C SER A 331 -24.18 -6.73 -3.53
N MET A 332 -24.42 -6.87 -4.83
CA MET A 332 -24.80 -5.77 -5.70
C MET A 332 -26.15 -5.17 -5.30
N GLN A 333 -27.16 -6.03 -5.05
CA GLN A 333 -28.50 -5.57 -4.65
C GLN A 333 -28.43 -4.77 -3.34
N ALA A 334 -27.77 -5.29 -2.32
CA ALA A 334 -27.59 -4.60 -1.04
C ALA A 334 -26.90 -3.23 -1.21
N THR A 335 -25.85 -3.15 -2.05
CA THR A 335 -25.16 -1.89 -2.37
C THR A 335 -26.10 -0.90 -3.06
N MET A 336 -26.87 -1.34 -4.04
CA MET A 336 -27.83 -0.48 -4.76
C MET A 336 -28.92 0.04 -3.83
N ASP A 337 -29.49 -0.82 -2.99
CA ASP A 337 -30.56 -0.47 -2.05
C ASP A 337 -30.06 0.54 -1.01
N GLU A 338 -28.87 0.32 -0.44
CA GLU A 338 -28.28 1.23 0.54
C GLU A 338 -27.91 2.59 -0.10
N THR A 339 -27.35 2.57 -1.30
CA THR A 339 -27.02 3.81 -2.03
C THR A 339 -28.30 4.60 -2.36
N ALA A 340 -29.37 3.91 -2.78
CA ALA A 340 -30.67 4.53 -3.05
C ALA A 340 -31.30 5.11 -1.76
N ARG A 341 -31.22 4.41 -0.63
CA ARG A 341 -31.68 4.87 0.68
C ARG A 341 -30.95 6.17 1.11
N ARG A 342 -29.63 6.17 1.04
CA ARG A 342 -28.81 7.34 1.39
C ARG A 342 -29.12 8.52 0.47
N ARG A 343 -29.24 8.27 -0.82
CA ARG A 343 -29.59 9.28 -1.82
C ARG A 343 -30.96 9.91 -1.53
N ALA A 344 -31.97 9.10 -1.25
CA ALA A 344 -33.33 9.59 -0.91
C ALA A 344 -33.32 10.47 0.35
N LYS A 345 -32.58 10.04 1.40
CA LYS A 345 -32.42 10.80 2.65
C LYS A 345 -31.76 12.16 2.42
N GLN A 346 -30.69 12.20 1.61
CA GLN A 346 -30.01 13.44 1.26
C GLN A 346 -30.89 14.35 0.39
N MET A 347 -31.65 13.80 -0.58
CA MET A 347 -32.55 14.57 -1.41
C MET A 347 -33.62 15.25 -0.56
N ALA A 348 -34.29 14.53 0.33
CA ALA A 348 -35.30 15.07 1.23
C ALA A 348 -34.73 16.20 2.11
N TYR A 349 -33.51 16.00 2.66
CA TYR A 349 -32.85 17.03 3.44
C TYR A 349 -32.50 18.27 2.61
N ASN A 350 -32.00 18.10 1.39
CA ASN A 350 -31.68 19.20 0.50
C ASN A 350 -32.97 20.05 0.16
N GLU A 351 -34.08 19.36 -0.09
CA GLU A 351 -35.35 20.00 -0.38
C GLU A 351 -35.89 20.79 0.81
N GLU A 352 -35.88 20.19 2.00
CA GLU A 352 -36.31 20.82 3.25
C GLU A 352 -35.46 22.06 3.60
N HIS A 353 -34.15 22.02 3.38
CA HIS A 353 -33.23 23.09 3.74
C HIS A 353 -32.85 24.00 2.56
N HIS A 354 -33.44 23.82 1.40
CA HIS A 354 -33.17 24.57 0.16
C HIS A 354 -31.68 24.55 -0.24
N ILE A 355 -31.03 23.40 -0.06
CA ILE A 355 -29.60 23.21 -0.38
C ILE A 355 -29.46 22.81 -1.84
N VAL A 356 -28.64 23.56 -2.58
CA VAL A 356 -28.20 23.19 -3.93
C VAL A 356 -26.89 22.45 -3.83
N PRO A 357 -26.77 21.20 -4.35
CA PRO A 357 -25.56 20.44 -4.31
C PRO A 357 -24.38 21.19 -4.95
N LYS A 358 -23.25 21.25 -4.24
CA LYS A 358 -22.05 21.91 -4.73
C LYS A 358 -20.88 20.93 -4.69
N GLY A 359 -20.15 20.82 -5.80
CA GLY A 359 -18.93 20.02 -5.89
C GLY A 359 -17.87 20.53 -4.91
N VAL A 360 -17.08 19.62 -4.40
CA VAL A 360 -15.92 19.95 -3.57
C VAL A 360 -14.77 20.34 -4.49
N VAL A 361 -14.30 21.58 -4.38
CA VAL A 361 -13.08 22.05 -5.04
C VAL A 361 -11.97 22.08 -3.99
N LYS A 362 -10.95 21.27 -4.13
CA LYS A 362 -9.76 21.34 -3.28
C LYS A 362 -8.80 22.37 -3.85
N SER A 363 -8.26 23.24 -2.98
CA SER A 363 -7.18 24.15 -3.37
C SER A 363 -5.90 23.36 -3.60
N ASP A 364 -5.13 23.74 -4.62
CA ASP A 364 -3.87 23.12 -5.00
C ASP A 364 -2.80 23.23 -3.89
N GLU A 365 -2.94 24.19 -3.00
CA GLU A 365 -1.99 24.49 -1.90
C GLU A 365 -1.97 23.42 -0.79
N ILE A 366 -3.05 22.68 -0.57
CA ILE A 366 -3.11 21.72 0.54
C ILE A 366 -2.24 20.46 0.29
N TYR A 367 -1.93 20.16 -0.97
CA TYR A 367 -1.05 19.03 -1.32
C TYR A 367 0.44 19.37 -1.25
N LEU A 368 0.78 20.65 -1.28
CA LEU A 368 2.18 21.14 -1.28
C LEU A 368 2.75 21.37 0.12
N ALA A 369 1.94 21.40 1.14
CA ALA A 369 2.36 21.77 2.51
C ALA A 369 3.01 20.62 3.30
N GLY A 370 3.23 19.45 2.74
CA GLY A 370 3.84 18.29 3.42
C GLY A 370 5.16 17.88 2.78
N GLN A 371 6.27 18.38 3.26
CA GLN A 371 7.62 17.75 3.28
C GLN A 371 8.10 16.83 2.13
N ILE A 372 7.37 16.75 1.01
CA ILE A 372 7.74 15.89 -0.13
C ILE A 372 8.60 16.68 -1.14
N ASP A 373 8.61 18.00 -1.09
CA ASP A 373 9.28 18.85 -2.09
C ASP A 373 10.82 18.73 -2.12
N GLU A 374 11.48 18.35 -1.06
CA GLU A 374 12.94 18.16 -1.09
C GLU A 374 13.39 16.76 -1.57
N ALA A 375 12.56 15.77 -1.46
CA ALA A 375 12.87 14.41 -1.93
C ALA A 375 12.51 14.17 -3.41
N VAL A 376 11.45 14.86 -3.88
CA VAL A 376 10.94 14.71 -5.27
C VAL A 376 11.78 15.49 -6.26
N SER A 377 12.34 16.66 -5.89
CA SER A 377 13.14 17.48 -6.82
C SER A 377 14.47 16.85 -7.26
N LYS A 378 14.92 15.76 -6.63
CA LYS A 378 16.13 15.02 -7.03
C LYS A 378 15.85 13.79 -7.89
N ASN A 379 14.58 13.39 -8.08
CA ASN A 379 14.20 12.23 -8.86
C ASN A 379 13.39 12.56 -10.14
N ASP A 380 13.11 13.85 -10.41
CA ASP A 380 12.26 14.31 -11.52
C ASP A 380 12.72 13.87 -12.93
N GLU A 381 13.96 13.45 -13.10
CA GLU A 381 14.45 12.95 -14.40
C GLU A 381 14.19 11.43 -14.60
N LYS A 382 13.98 10.64 -13.55
CA LYS A 382 13.78 9.20 -13.67
C LYS A 382 12.31 8.79 -13.86
N HIS A 383 11.35 9.55 -13.34
CA HIS A 383 9.95 9.14 -13.27
C HIS A 383 9.04 9.68 -14.40
N ARG A 384 9.48 10.68 -15.16
CA ARG A 384 8.83 11.05 -16.45
C ARG A 384 8.78 9.90 -17.47
N GLN A 385 9.49 8.80 -17.20
CA GLN A 385 9.49 7.61 -18.06
C GLN A 385 8.29 6.68 -17.88
N TYR A 386 7.47 6.81 -16.85
CA TYR A 386 6.29 5.95 -16.67
C TYR A 386 5.02 6.49 -17.34
N ALA A 387 4.87 7.80 -17.44
CA ALA A 387 3.75 8.42 -18.16
C ALA A 387 4.05 8.56 -19.66
N THR A 388 5.32 8.50 -20.04
CA THR A 388 5.82 8.48 -21.43
C THR A 388 6.89 7.41 -21.60
N LYS A 389 6.67 6.18 -21.14
CA LYS A 389 7.18 5.10 -21.94
C LYS A 389 6.29 5.09 -23.19
N GLU A 390 6.54 6.07 -24.07
CA GLU A 390 6.83 5.63 -25.43
C GLU A 390 7.59 4.33 -25.21
N THR A 391 6.99 3.23 -25.60
CA THR A 391 7.76 2.08 -26.02
C THR A 391 9.00 2.67 -26.66
N SER A 392 10.14 2.67 -25.94
CA SER A 392 11.40 2.79 -26.62
C SER A 392 11.26 1.72 -27.65
N ALA A 393 10.98 2.15 -28.85
CA ALA A 393 10.98 1.31 -30.03
C ALA A 393 12.23 0.48 -29.86
N PRO A 394 12.15 -0.84 -30.02
CA PRO A 394 13.34 -1.67 -30.01
C PRO A 394 14.31 -0.91 -30.89
N ILE A 395 15.48 -0.52 -30.32
CA ILE A 395 16.53 0.21 -31.03
C ILE A 395 16.61 -0.45 -32.39
N ALA A 396 16.32 0.31 -33.44
CA ALA A 396 15.83 -0.12 -34.70
C ALA A 396 16.36 -1.51 -35.08
N ALA A 397 15.47 -2.45 -35.28
CA ALA A 397 15.79 -3.79 -35.80
C ALA A 397 16.59 -3.69 -37.16
N GLU A 398 16.65 -2.53 -37.72
CA GLU A 398 17.46 -2.17 -38.90
C GLU A 398 18.98 -2.24 -38.66
N ASP A 399 19.48 -1.94 -37.45
CA ASP A 399 20.93 -1.95 -37.18
C ASP A 399 21.54 -3.35 -37.06
N ILE A 400 20.74 -4.36 -36.70
CA ILE A 400 21.23 -5.73 -36.53
C ILE A 400 21.07 -6.55 -37.85
N THR A 401 20.11 -6.20 -38.69
CA THR A 401 19.80 -6.94 -39.93
C THR A 401 20.86 -6.80 -41.00
N MET A 402 21.68 -5.76 -40.95
CA MET A 402 22.71 -5.44 -41.99
C MET A 402 24.13 -5.84 -41.57
N LEU A 403 24.34 -6.42 -40.38
CA LEU A 403 25.67 -6.75 -39.87
C LEU A 403 26.12 -8.15 -40.30
N ASN A 404 27.37 -8.26 -40.72
CA ASN A 404 27.98 -9.56 -40.99
C ASN A 404 28.39 -10.30 -39.69
N THR A 405 28.73 -11.58 -39.80
CA THR A 405 29.04 -12.45 -38.68
C THR A 405 30.15 -11.91 -37.77
N GLU A 406 31.16 -11.27 -38.34
CA GLU A 406 32.30 -10.70 -37.62
C GLU A 406 31.89 -9.43 -36.84
N GLN A 407 31.05 -8.61 -37.41
CA GLN A 407 30.49 -7.41 -36.79
C GLN A 407 29.52 -7.76 -35.63
N LEU A 408 28.72 -8.81 -35.81
CA LEU A 408 27.83 -9.34 -34.78
C LEU A 408 28.63 -9.87 -33.57
N GLN A 409 29.74 -10.60 -33.80
CA GLN A 409 30.63 -11.07 -32.73
C GLN A 409 31.30 -9.91 -31.99
N ASN A 410 31.73 -8.88 -32.68
CA ASN A 410 32.34 -7.70 -32.08
C ASN A 410 31.32 -6.91 -31.24
N LYS A 411 30.10 -6.73 -31.75
CA LYS A 411 28.98 -6.07 -31.05
C LYS A 411 28.61 -6.87 -29.78
N LYS A 412 28.54 -8.20 -29.86
CA LYS A 412 28.33 -9.08 -28.70
C LYS A 412 29.38 -8.91 -27.62
N LYS A 413 30.67 -8.85 -27.98
CA LYS A 413 31.77 -8.63 -27.02
C LYS A 413 31.65 -7.27 -26.32
N LYS A 414 31.22 -6.24 -27.07
CA LYS A 414 31.04 -4.90 -26.48
C LYS A 414 29.87 -4.87 -25.50
N LEU A 415 28.71 -5.39 -25.89
CA LEU A 415 27.52 -5.48 -25.04
C LEU A 415 27.77 -6.31 -23.76
N ARG A 416 28.57 -7.38 -23.87
CA ARG A 416 28.94 -8.20 -22.71
C ARG A 416 29.78 -7.43 -21.68
N LYS A 417 30.72 -6.59 -22.13
CA LYS A 417 31.51 -5.73 -21.25
C LYS A 417 30.65 -4.65 -20.59
N GLU A 418 29.70 -4.08 -21.35
CA GLU A 418 28.76 -3.09 -20.82
C GLU A 418 27.80 -3.71 -19.80
N MET A 419 27.33 -4.94 -20.04
CA MET A 419 26.53 -5.71 -19.08
C MET A 419 27.32 -6.03 -17.80
N GLU A 420 28.57 -6.48 -17.90
CA GLU A 420 29.43 -6.74 -16.74
C GLU A 420 29.72 -5.46 -15.93
N LYS A 421 29.77 -4.30 -16.61
CA LYS A 421 29.92 -3.01 -15.94
C LYS A 421 28.61 -2.63 -15.23
N ALA A 422 27.45 -2.74 -15.89
CA ALA A 422 26.14 -2.46 -15.31
C ALA A 422 25.89 -3.33 -14.05
N VAL A 423 26.29 -4.62 -14.08
CA VAL A 423 26.22 -5.52 -12.90
C VAL A 423 27.13 -5.02 -11.76
N LYS A 424 28.33 -4.53 -12.04
CA LYS A 424 29.22 -3.96 -11.03
C LYS A 424 28.69 -2.66 -10.42
N ASP A 425 28.03 -1.86 -11.24
CA ASP A 425 27.42 -0.61 -10.84
C ASP A 425 26.02 -0.81 -10.19
N LEU A 426 25.59 -2.10 -9.99
CA LEU A 426 24.30 -2.54 -9.44
C LEU A 426 23.07 -2.06 -10.23
N ASP A 427 23.27 -1.69 -11.50
CA ASP A 427 22.21 -1.33 -12.44
C ASP A 427 21.68 -2.60 -13.13
N PHE A 428 20.82 -3.31 -12.42
CA PHE A 428 20.27 -4.59 -12.88
C PHE A 428 19.32 -4.44 -14.08
N ASP A 429 18.62 -3.30 -14.20
CA ASP A 429 17.70 -3.04 -15.29
C ASP A 429 18.47 -2.84 -16.61
N ALA A 430 19.54 -2.06 -16.60
CA ALA A 430 20.44 -1.94 -17.76
C ALA A 430 21.09 -3.28 -18.10
N ALA A 431 21.46 -4.09 -17.09
CA ALA A 431 22.06 -5.40 -17.31
C ALA A 431 21.09 -6.38 -17.99
N ILE A 432 19.78 -6.34 -17.65
CA ILE A 432 18.73 -7.17 -18.26
C ILE A 432 18.56 -6.80 -19.75
N VAL A 433 18.46 -5.51 -20.07
CA VAL A 433 18.32 -5.05 -21.47
C VAL A 433 19.51 -5.48 -22.31
N LEU A 434 20.73 -5.32 -21.79
CA LEU A 434 21.96 -5.74 -22.49
C LEU A 434 22.06 -7.26 -22.66
N ARG A 435 21.58 -8.04 -21.70
CA ARG A 435 21.48 -9.50 -21.80
C ARG A 435 20.54 -9.92 -22.92
N ASP A 436 19.39 -9.30 -23.01
CA ASP A 436 18.38 -9.63 -24.02
C ASP A 436 18.87 -9.29 -25.44
N GLN A 437 19.61 -8.19 -25.60
CA GLN A 437 20.28 -7.86 -26.86
C GLN A 437 21.39 -8.87 -27.23
N ILE A 438 22.15 -9.37 -26.26
CA ILE A 438 23.15 -10.42 -26.47
C ILE A 438 22.47 -11.71 -26.92
N HIS A 439 21.33 -12.05 -26.33
CA HIS A 439 20.56 -13.25 -26.68
C HIS A 439 20.04 -13.18 -28.12
N GLU A 440 19.54 -12.03 -28.55
CA GLU A 440 19.09 -11.82 -29.93
C GLU A 440 20.21 -11.97 -30.94
N ILE A 441 21.42 -11.48 -30.63
CA ILE A 441 22.61 -11.68 -31.45
C ILE A 441 23.01 -13.17 -31.48
N ASP A 442 22.89 -13.89 -30.38
CA ASP A 442 23.20 -15.33 -30.33
C ASP A 442 22.24 -16.18 -31.13
N GLU A 443 20.96 -15.87 -31.09
CA GLU A 443 19.96 -16.55 -31.93
C GLU A 443 20.23 -16.35 -33.42
N ARG A 444 20.67 -15.16 -33.81
CA ARG A 444 21.07 -14.89 -35.19
C ARG A 444 22.36 -15.59 -35.60
N LEU A 445 23.36 -15.63 -34.72
CA LEU A 445 24.61 -16.34 -35.01
C LEU A 445 24.42 -17.86 -35.12
N LYS A 446 23.34 -18.43 -34.59
CA LYS A 446 22.97 -19.85 -34.79
C LYS A 446 22.30 -20.11 -36.14
N ASN A 447 21.69 -19.08 -36.74
CA ASN A 447 20.95 -19.19 -38.01
C ASN A 447 21.80 -18.80 -39.24
N TYR A 448 23.07 -18.50 -39.03
CA TYR A 448 24.13 -18.32 -40.05
C TYR A 448 25.08 -19.50 -40.07
#